data_32c049f7665c1c03c3cb3a5bdc3a32bb
#
_entry.id   32c049f7665c1c03c3cb3a5bdc3a32bb
#
_cell.length_a   1.000
_cell.length_b   1.000
_cell.length_c   1.000
_cell.angle_alpha   90.00
_cell.angle_beta   90.00
_cell.angle_gamma   90.00
#
_symmetry.space_group_name_H-M   'P 1'
#
loop_
_entity.id
_entity.type
_entity.pdbx_description
1 polymer ?
#
loop_
_entity_poly.entity_id
_entity_poly.type
_entity_poly.pdbx_seq_one_letter_code
_entity_poly.pdbx_strand_id
1 'polypeptide(L)'
;MTGTLEERPVGEAMSTDLLTVTDTESALLAWELMRQGGYHHVPVLSADGCFIDVLDAETLAAAWDSGGPDRMRKPVGALVGHRALPQVRPADSVATAARAMLAAGTDFLPVLEEDGRLAGLFTARDLIALAAGVRRPARTGHIPAPALYRIEPVLPARHPRGSAIPPS
;
A
#
# COMPACT_ATOMS: atom_id res chain seq x y z
N MET A 1 -16.84 3.58 31.23
CA MET A 1 -16.94 2.13 31.08
C MET A 1 -15.86 1.70 30.12
N THR A 2 -14.80 1.13 30.64
CA THR A 2 -13.71 0.55 29.85
C THR A 2 -14.19 -0.80 29.36
N GLY A 3 -14.72 -0.87 28.15
CA GLY A 3 -14.96 -2.14 27.47
C GLY A 3 -13.67 -2.96 27.43
N THR A 4 -13.76 -4.27 27.45
CA THR A 4 -12.60 -5.16 27.32
C THR A 4 -11.91 -4.86 25.99
N LEU A 5 -10.61 -5.14 25.90
CA LEU A 5 -9.83 -4.98 24.67
C LEU A 5 -10.55 -5.59 23.46
N GLU A 6 -11.19 -6.72 23.67
CA GLU A 6 -11.87 -7.52 22.67
C GLU A 6 -13.11 -6.83 22.09
N GLU A 7 -13.79 -5.99 22.89
CA GLU A 7 -15.02 -5.28 22.52
C GLU A 7 -14.77 -3.94 21.85
N ARG A 8 -13.52 -3.45 21.85
CA ARG A 8 -13.19 -2.16 21.23
C ARG A 8 -13.50 -2.17 19.76
N PRO A 9 -14.06 -1.08 19.23
CA PRO A 9 -14.24 -0.91 17.79
C PRO A 9 -12.88 -0.83 17.08
N VAL A 10 -12.78 -1.50 15.94
CA VAL A 10 -11.59 -1.44 15.06
C VAL A 10 -11.24 -0.01 14.69
N GLY A 11 -12.25 0.84 14.45
CA GLY A 11 -12.06 2.24 14.09
C GLY A 11 -11.26 3.08 15.09
N GLU A 12 -11.24 2.68 16.39
CA GLU A 12 -10.43 3.35 17.40
C GLU A 12 -8.97 2.91 17.43
N ALA A 13 -8.68 1.76 16.81
CA ALA A 13 -7.36 1.11 16.86
C ALA A 13 -6.67 1.06 15.49
N MET A 14 -7.41 1.20 14.40
CA MET A 14 -6.87 1.15 13.04
C MET A 14 -5.91 2.31 12.75
N SER A 15 -5.01 2.08 11.82
CA SER A 15 -4.16 3.13 11.24
C SER A 15 -4.93 3.89 10.15
N THR A 16 -4.93 5.22 10.23
CA THR A 16 -5.56 6.13 9.24
C THR A 16 -4.55 6.96 8.47
N ASP A 17 -3.32 7.08 8.99
CA ASP A 17 -2.20 7.71 8.29
C ASP A 17 -1.56 6.68 7.35
N LEU A 18 -2.16 6.56 6.17
CA LEU A 18 -1.82 5.54 5.19
C LEU A 18 -1.19 6.16 3.95
N LEU A 19 -0.16 5.51 3.43
CA LEU A 19 0.22 5.66 2.04
C LEU A 19 -0.76 4.84 1.20
N THR A 20 -1.35 5.45 0.20
CA THR A 20 -2.19 4.75 -0.80
C THR A 20 -1.65 4.99 -2.19
N VAL A 21 -1.88 4.06 -3.09
CA VAL A 21 -1.56 4.18 -4.51
C VAL A 21 -2.79 3.90 -5.35
N THR A 22 -2.82 4.44 -6.55
CA THR A 22 -3.87 4.10 -7.52
C THR A 22 -3.47 2.86 -8.31
N ASP A 23 -4.47 2.15 -8.82
CA ASP A 23 -4.27 0.94 -9.62
C ASP A 23 -3.49 1.18 -10.93
N THR A 24 -3.42 2.43 -11.38
CA THR A 24 -2.70 2.85 -12.60
C THR A 24 -1.22 3.15 -12.37
N GLU A 25 -0.79 3.31 -11.12
CA GLU A 25 0.61 3.57 -10.79
C GLU A 25 1.47 2.31 -10.96
N SER A 26 2.75 2.50 -11.31
CA SER A 26 3.65 1.35 -11.48
C SER A 26 4.00 0.68 -10.15
N ALA A 27 4.15 -0.63 -10.19
CA ALA A 27 4.57 -1.40 -9.01
C ALA A 27 5.96 -0.96 -8.51
N LEU A 28 6.84 -0.53 -9.41
CA LEU A 28 8.16 -0.01 -9.05
C LEU A 28 8.08 1.27 -8.22
N LEU A 29 7.19 2.19 -8.60
CA LEU A 29 6.95 3.42 -7.83
C LEU A 29 6.37 3.08 -6.45
N ALA A 30 5.38 2.21 -6.41
CA ALA A 30 4.78 1.76 -5.16
C ALA A 30 5.83 1.12 -4.23
N TRP A 31 6.70 0.26 -4.77
CA TRP A 31 7.80 -0.34 -4.02
C TRP A 31 8.77 0.70 -3.46
N GLU A 32 9.16 1.67 -4.26
CA GLU A 32 10.07 2.75 -3.83
C GLU A 32 9.46 3.59 -2.70
N LEU A 33 8.18 3.95 -2.82
CA LEU A 33 7.45 4.68 -1.78
C LEU A 33 7.33 3.86 -0.48
N MET A 34 7.05 2.56 -0.59
CA MET A 34 7.04 1.65 0.57
C MET A 34 8.39 1.63 1.27
N ARG A 35 9.46 1.48 0.50
CA ARG A 35 10.82 1.42 1.02
C ARG A 35 11.24 2.73 1.71
N GLN A 36 10.98 3.87 1.07
CA GLN A 36 11.33 5.19 1.62
C GLN A 36 10.53 5.54 2.87
N GLY A 37 9.23 5.22 2.86
CA GLY A 37 8.32 5.52 3.97
C GLY A 37 8.30 4.45 5.06
N GLY A 38 8.97 3.31 4.87
CA GLY A 38 8.91 2.18 5.80
C GLY A 38 7.51 1.58 5.92
N TYR A 39 6.73 1.60 4.83
CA TYR A 39 5.40 1.00 4.77
C TYR A 39 5.50 -0.47 4.36
N HIS A 40 4.76 -1.33 5.05
CA HIS A 40 4.70 -2.77 4.75
C HIS A 40 3.44 -3.15 3.97
N HIS A 41 2.41 -2.32 4.08
CA HIS A 41 1.11 -2.50 3.46
C HIS A 41 0.67 -1.18 2.85
N VAL A 42 0.31 -1.19 1.58
CA VAL A 42 -0.15 -0.01 0.85
C VAL A 42 -1.47 -0.32 0.18
N PRO A 43 -2.58 0.27 0.64
CA PRO A 43 -3.86 0.13 -0.02
C PRO A 43 -3.83 0.65 -1.45
N VAL A 44 -4.44 -0.11 -2.34
CA VAL A 44 -4.63 0.21 -3.75
C VAL A 44 -6.06 0.66 -3.96
N LEU A 45 -6.22 1.83 -4.54
CA LEU A 45 -7.51 2.43 -4.82
C LEU A 45 -7.73 2.56 -6.33
N SER A 46 -8.99 2.49 -6.74
CA SER A 46 -9.38 2.87 -8.09
C SER A 46 -9.28 4.39 -8.30
N ALA A 47 -9.40 4.84 -9.53
CA ALA A 47 -9.46 6.27 -9.88
C ALA A 47 -10.60 7.00 -9.15
N ASP A 48 -11.70 6.31 -8.84
CA ASP A 48 -12.85 6.84 -8.11
C ASP A 48 -12.66 6.82 -6.58
N GLY A 49 -11.52 6.34 -6.10
CA GLY A 49 -11.20 6.26 -4.67
C GLY A 49 -11.80 5.03 -3.95
N CYS A 50 -12.33 4.07 -4.70
CA CYS A 50 -12.80 2.81 -4.12
C CYS A 50 -11.63 1.88 -3.82
N PHE A 51 -11.73 1.13 -2.72
CA PHE A 51 -10.74 0.14 -2.35
C PHE A 51 -10.72 -1.04 -3.33
N ILE A 52 -9.53 -1.46 -3.74
CA ILE A 52 -9.33 -2.64 -4.60
C ILE A 52 -8.66 -3.77 -3.83
N ASP A 53 -7.48 -3.51 -3.26
CA ASP A 53 -6.66 -4.51 -2.57
C ASP A 53 -5.58 -3.81 -1.72
N VAL A 54 -4.73 -4.58 -1.10
CA VAL A 54 -3.53 -4.09 -0.40
C VAL A 54 -2.29 -4.66 -1.08
N LEU A 55 -1.39 -3.78 -1.48
CA LEU A 55 -0.06 -4.16 -1.95
C LEU A 55 0.86 -4.38 -0.75
N ASP A 56 1.49 -5.54 -0.68
CA ASP A 56 2.44 -5.92 0.35
C ASP A 56 3.76 -6.44 -0.24
N ALA A 57 4.74 -6.66 0.62
CA ALA A 57 6.06 -7.12 0.20
C ALA A 57 6.01 -8.50 -0.48
N GLU A 58 5.09 -9.37 -0.07
CA GLU A 58 4.93 -10.71 -0.65
C GLU A 58 4.43 -10.62 -2.10
N THR A 59 3.41 -9.79 -2.35
CA THR A 59 2.89 -9.54 -3.70
C THR A 59 3.97 -8.97 -4.61
N LEU A 60 4.78 -8.03 -4.11
CA LEU A 60 5.89 -7.46 -4.88
C LEU A 60 7.01 -8.46 -5.16
N ALA A 61 7.37 -9.28 -4.18
CA ALA A 61 8.36 -10.34 -4.36
C ALA A 61 7.90 -11.36 -5.41
N ALA A 62 6.65 -11.81 -5.34
CA ALA A 62 6.06 -12.71 -6.32
C ALA A 62 6.02 -12.10 -7.73
N ALA A 63 5.76 -10.80 -7.84
CA ALA A 63 5.80 -10.08 -9.10
C ALA A 63 7.23 -10.02 -9.67
N TRP A 64 8.21 -9.78 -8.83
CA TRP A 64 9.62 -9.79 -9.22
C TRP A 64 10.07 -11.16 -9.70
N ASP A 65 9.78 -12.20 -8.93
CA ASP A 65 10.18 -13.58 -9.25
C ASP A 65 9.55 -14.09 -10.55
N SER A 66 8.33 -13.64 -10.87
CA SER A 66 7.57 -14.10 -12.03
C SER A 66 7.84 -13.32 -13.32
N GLY A 67 8.51 -12.17 -13.27
CA GLY A 67 8.70 -11.33 -14.45
C GLY A 67 9.72 -10.21 -14.31
N GLY A 68 10.43 -10.14 -13.18
CA GLY A 68 11.51 -9.19 -12.96
C GLY A 68 11.13 -7.72 -13.22
N PRO A 69 12.06 -6.93 -13.76
CA PRO A 69 11.84 -5.49 -13.99
C PRO A 69 10.66 -5.17 -14.89
N ASP A 70 10.35 -6.01 -15.87
CA ASP A 70 9.26 -5.76 -16.81
C ASP A 70 7.90 -5.86 -16.11
N ARG A 71 7.76 -6.81 -15.19
CA ARG A 71 6.54 -6.94 -14.41
C ARG A 71 6.38 -5.80 -13.41
N MET A 72 7.47 -5.33 -12.84
CA MET A 72 7.48 -4.20 -11.91
C MET A 72 7.14 -2.85 -12.56
N ARG A 73 7.28 -2.74 -13.87
CA ARG A 73 6.85 -1.55 -14.64
C ARG A 73 5.36 -1.54 -14.95
N LYS A 74 4.68 -2.67 -14.76
CA LYS A 74 3.24 -2.75 -14.97
C LYS A 74 2.48 -1.96 -13.89
N PRO A 75 1.26 -1.52 -14.20
CA PRO A 75 0.38 -0.92 -13.20
C PRO A 75 0.14 -1.86 -12.03
N VAL A 76 0.05 -1.30 -10.84
CA VAL A 76 -0.25 -2.06 -9.61
C VAL A 76 -1.53 -2.88 -9.76
N GLY A 77 -2.55 -2.36 -10.45
CA GLY A 77 -3.79 -3.06 -10.72
C GLY A 77 -3.63 -4.40 -11.46
N ALA A 78 -2.52 -4.60 -12.18
CA ALA A 78 -2.20 -5.88 -12.81
C ALA A 78 -1.61 -6.93 -11.83
N LEU A 79 -1.20 -6.52 -10.64
CA LEU A 79 -0.59 -7.37 -9.62
C LEU A 79 -1.55 -7.73 -8.49
N VAL A 80 -2.59 -6.94 -8.27
CA VAL A 80 -3.53 -7.05 -7.15
C VAL A 80 -4.93 -7.43 -7.62
N GLY A 81 -5.85 -7.65 -6.67
CA GLY A 81 -7.25 -8.00 -6.98
C GLY A 81 -7.50 -9.47 -7.27
N HIS A 82 -6.50 -10.33 -7.06
CA HIS A 82 -6.60 -11.77 -7.34
C HIS A 82 -6.89 -12.62 -6.11
N ARG A 83 -6.89 -12.01 -4.92
CA ARG A 83 -7.17 -12.68 -3.65
C ARG A 83 -8.42 -12.11 -2.98
N ALA A 84 -9.19 -12.98 -2.35
CA ALA A 84 -10.27 -12.55 -1.48
C ALA A 84 -9.68 -12.14 -0.13
N LEU A 85 -9.57 -10.85 0.13
CA LEU A 85 -9.19 -10.33 1.43
C LEU A 85 -10.44 -10.20 2.31
N PRO A 86 -10.39 -10.70 3.56
CA PRO A 86 -11.42 -10.36 4.52
C PRO A 86 -11.34 -8.86 4.80
N GLN A 87 -12.49 -8.26 5.01
CA GLN A 87 -12.63 -6.84 5.32
C GLN A 87 -13.48 -6.68 6.58
N VAL A 88 -13.28 -5.61 7.29
CA VAL A 88 -14.05 -5.25 8.48
C VAL A 88 -14.52 -3.81 8.37
N ARG A 89 -15.50 -3.47 9.20
CA ARG A 89 -16.02 -2.10 9.32
C ARG A 89 -15.45 -1.42 10.56
N PRO A 90 -15.45 -0.08 10.63
CA PRO A 90 -14.98 0.64 11.81
C PRO A 90 -15.68 0.24 13.11
N ALA A 91 -16.96 -0.14 13.04
CA ALA A 91 -17.76 -0.55 14.19
C ALA A 91 -17.54 -2.01 14.64
N ASP A 92 -16.87 -2.83 13.81
CA ASP A 92 -16.58 -4.22 14.18
C ASP A 92 -15.60 -4.27 15.36
N SER A 93 -15.73 -5.30 16.19
CA SER A 93 -14.84 -5.44 17.35
C SER A 93 -13.44 -5.92 16.93
N VAL A 94 -12.45 -5.51 17.72
CA VAL A 94 -11.06 -5.98 17.59
C VAL A 94 -10.99 -7.52 17.62
N ALA A 95 -11.81 -8.18 18.44
CA ALA A 95 -11.87 -9.65 18.45
C ALA A 95 -12.37 -10.23 17.13
N THR A 96 -13.34 -9.59 16.48
CA THR A 96 -13.83 -10.02 15.17
C THR A 96 -12.73 -9.88 14.12
N ALA A 97 -12.03 -8.75 14.11
CA ALA A 97 -10.90 -8.51 13.21
C ALA A 97 -9.75 -9.53 13.42
N ALA A 98 -9.36 -9.76 14.68
CA ALA A 98 -8.32 -10.73 15.00
C ALA A 98 -8.66 -12.15 14.52
N ARG A 99 -9.91 -12.59 14.72
CA ARG A 99 -10.37 -13.90 14.19
C ARG A 99 -10.34 -13.96 12.67
N ALA A 100 -10.73 -12.88 12.00
CA ALA A 100 -10.68 -12.79 10.53
C ALA A 100 -9.23 -12.89 10.00
N MET A 101 -8.27 -12.21 10.65
CA MET A 101 -6.85 -12.34 10.33
C MET A 101 -6.36 -13.77 10.46
N LEU A 102 -6.65 -14.41 11.60
CA LEU A 102 -6.22 -15.78 11.86
C LEU A 102 -6.83 -16.77 10.85
N ALA A 103 -8.12 -16.63 10.55
CA ALA A 103 -8.81 -17.51 9.61
C ALA A 103 -8.28 -17.38 8.18
N ALA A 104 -7.88 -16.16 7.78
CA ALA A 104 -7.34 -15.87 6.45
C ALA A 104 -5.83 -16.05 6.34
N GLY A 105 -5.11 -16.25 7.45
CA GLY A 105 -3.65 -16.31 7.47
C GLY A 105 -3.00 -14.99 7.04
N THR A 106 -3.62 -13.85 7.36
CA THR A 106 -3.10 -12.52 7.04
C THR A 106 -2.80 -11.73 8.30
N ASP A 107 -1.90 -10.78 8.22
CA ASP A 107 -1.52 -9.89 9.31
C ASP A 107 -2.11 -8.47 9.18
N PHE A 108 -3.01 -8.26 8.23
CA PHE A 108 -3.71 -7.01 8.01
C PHE A 108 -5.15 -7.22 7.52
N LEU A 109 -5.99 -6.20 7.74
CA LEU A 109 -7.34 -6.11 7.20
C LEU A 109 -7.63 -4.69 6.72
N PRO A 110 -8.19 -4.53 5.52
CA PRO A 110 -8.80 -3.27 5.13
C PRO A 110 -10.05 -3.02 5.98
N VAL A 111 -10.17 -1.79 6.47
CA VAL A 111 -11.34 -1.30 7.17
C VAL A 111 -12.11 -0.41 6.22
N LEU A 112 -13.30 -0.82 5.83
CA LEU A 112 -14.09 -0.16 4.80
C LEU A 112 -15.36 0.45 5.38
N GLU A 113 -15.72 1.62 4.85
CA GLU A 113 -17.03 2.24 5.06
C GLU A 113 -18.12 1.48 4.28
N GLU A 114 -19.38 1.82 4.53
CA GLU A 114 -20.52 1.19 3.86
C GLU A 114 -20.53 1.39 2.34
N ASP A 115 -19.98 2.49 1.88
CA ASP A 115 -19.85 2.84 0.47
C ASP A 115 -18.64 2.20 -0.24
N GLY A 116 -17.87 1.35 0.46
CA GLY A 116 -16.69 0.67 -0.07
C GLY A 116 -15.41 1.51 -0.07
N ARG A 117 -15.44 2.70 0.53
CA ARG A 117 -14.26 3.53 0.70
C ARG A 117 -13.41 3.03 1.86
N LEU A 118 -12.11 3.23 1.73
CA LEU A 118 -11.16 2.86 2.77
C LEU A 118 -11.26 3.84 3.95
N ALA A 119 -11.63 3.32 5.13
CA ALA A 119 -11.60 4.06 6.39
C ALA A 119 -10.22 4.00 7.05
N GLY A 120 -9.55 2.86 6.92
CA GLY A 120 -8.26 2.62 7.54
C GLY A 120 -7.71 1.23 7.24
N LEU A 121 -6.60 0.91 7.87
CA LEU A 121 -5.99 -0.42 7.85
C LEU A 121 -5.79 -0.89 9.28
N PHE A 122 -6.25 -2.08 9.60
CA PHE A 122 -6.02 -2.71 10.90
C PHE A 122 -5.03 -3.85 10.74
N THR A 123 -3.93 -3.81 11.47
CA THR A 123 -2.83 -4.76 11.34
C THR A 123 -2.57 -5.52 12.64
N ALA A 124 -1.89 -6.66 12.56
CA ALA A 124 -1.42 -7.39 13.74
C ALA A 124 -0.57 -6.50 14.66
N ARG A 125 0.17 -5.54 14.10
CA ARG A 125 0.93 -4.57 14.87
C ARG A 125 0.04 -3.60 15.66
N ASP A 126 -1.10 -3.21 15.11
CA ASP A 126 -2.09 -2.39 15.83
C ASP A 126 -2.68 -3.18 17.01
N LEU A 127 -2.97 -4.46 16.79
CA LEU A 127 -3.44 -5.36 17.83
C LEU A 127 -2.42 -5.53 18.98
N ILE A 128 -1.14 -5.72 18.64
CA ILE A 128 -0.06 -5.83 19.62
C ILE A 128 0.10 -4.52 20.41
N ALA A 129 0.09 -3.38 19.72
CA ALA A 129 0.18 -2.06 20.37
C ALA A 129 -0.99 -1.84 21.34
N LEU A 130 -2.18 -2.21 20.90
CA LEU A 130 -3.39 -2.12 21.73
C LEU A 130 -3.29 -3.02 22.97
N ALA A 131 -2.84 -4.26 22.81
CA ALA A 131 -2.62 -5.20 23.91
C ALA A 131 -1.55 -4.74 24.90
N ALA A 132 -0.51 -4.06 24.39
CA ALA A 132 0.55 -3.46 25.21
C ALA A 132 0.16 -2.13 25.88
N GLY A 133 -1.04 -1.60 25.60
CA GLY A 133 -1.46 -0.29 26.10
C GLY A 133 -0.67 0.88 25.51
N VAL A 134 0.00 0.68 24.37
CA VAL A 134 0.82 1.68 23.69
C VAL A 134 -0.04 2.37 22.63
N ARG A 135 -0.21 3.69 22.75
CA ARG A 135 -0.71 4.48 21.61
C ARG A 135 0.39 4.55 20.57
N ARG A 136 0.12 4.05 19.36
CA ARG A 136 1.04 4.29 18.25
C ARG A 136 1.12 5.78 17.99
N PRO A 137 2.33 6.38 18.03
CA PRO A 137 2.49 7.72 17.50
C PRO A 137 2.08 7.70 16.02
N ALA A 138 1.35 8.72 15.60
CA ALA A 138 1.16 8.99 14.18
C ALA A 138 2.53 8.90 13.51
N ARG A 139 2.64 8.16 12.39
CA ARG A 139 3.91 8.07 11.67
C ARG A 139 4.31 9.48 11.26
N THR A 140 5.40 9.97 11.83
CA THR A 140 6.03 11.24 11.45
C THR A 140 6.87 11.06 10.17
N GLY A 141 6.42 10.24 9.26
CA GLY A 141 6.90 10.18 7.90
C GLY A 141 5.94 10.98 7.05
N HIS A 142 6.00 12.31 7.17
CA HIS A 142 5.47 13.14 6.12
C HIS A 142 6.32 12.87 4.88
N ILE A 143 5.90 11.90 4.07
CA ILE A 143 6.28 11.95 2.66
C ILE A 143 5.55 13.21 2.19
N PRO A 144 6.26 14.30 1.86
CA PRO A 144 5.58 15.44 1.25
C PRO A 144 4.77 14.84 0.11
N ALA A 145 3.48 15.19 0.05
CA ALA A 145 2.62 14.82 -1.07
C ALA A 145 3.49 14.94 -2.32
N PRO A 146 3.61 13.92 -3.15
CA PRO A 146 4.55 13.96 -4.22
C PRO A 146 4.30 15.24 -4.97
N ALA A 147 5.15 16.23 -4.77
CA ALA A 147 5.36 17.22 -5.80
C ALA A 147 5.56 16.33 -7.00
N LEU A 148 4.62 16.33 -7.93
CA LEU A 148 4.64 15.53 -9.12
C LEU A 148 6.07 15.46 -9.63
N TYR A 149 6.82 14.44 -9.21
CA TYR A 149 8.08 14.11 -9.84
C TYR A 149 7.68 13.57 -11.20
N ARG A 150 7.48 14.49 -12.11
CA ARG A 150 7.53 14.21 -13.51
C ARG A 150 8.96 13.73 -13.75
N ILE A 151 9.16 12.43 -13.77
CA ILE A 151 10.38 11.84 -14.27
C ILE A 151 10.35 12.13 -15.76
N GLU A 152 10.91 13.27 -16.15
CA GLU A 152 11.24 13.50 -17.55
C GLU A 152 12.37 12.51 -17.83
N PRO A 153 12.19 11.57 -18.76
CA PRO A 153 13.29 10.74 -19.19
C PRO A 153 14.35 11.66 -19.78
N VAL A 154 15.48 11.78 -19.08
CA VAL A 154 16.68 12.40 -19.65
C VAL A 154 17.17 11.44 -20.72
N LEU A 155 16.65 11.58 -21.91
CA LEU A 155 17.23 10.95 -23.09
C LEU A 155 18.62 11.54 -23.25
N PRO A 156 19.67 10.70 -23.31
CA PRO A 156 21.00 11.21 -23.64
C PRO A 156 20.92 11.96 -24.96
N ALA A 157 21.41 13.19 -24.97
CA ALA A 157 21.45 14.02 -26.14
C ALA A 157 22.13 13.21 -27.25
N ARG A 158 21.42 13.00 -28.36
CA ARG A 158 22.03 12.43 -29.56
C ARG A 158 23.09 13.41 -30.02
N HIS A 159 24.35 13.04 -29.86
CA HIS A 159 25.42 13.74 -30.56
C HIS A 159 25.16 13.63 -32.06
N PRO A 160 25.10 14.76 -32.79
CA PRO A 160 25.06 14.71 -34.23
C PRO A 160 26.37 14.07 -34.70
N ARG A 161 26.26 12.94 -35.39
CA ARG A 161 27.40 12.36 -36.11
C ARG A 161 27.82 13.37 -37.16
N GLY A 162 28.87 14.13 -36.87
CA GLY A 162 29.57 14.89 -37.87
C GLY A 162 30.28 13.92 -38.83
N SER A 163 29.68 13.73 -39.99
CA SER A 163 30.40 13.17 -41.14
C SER A 163 31.08 14.30 -41.88
N ALA A 164 32.38 14.43 -41.67
CA ALA A 164 33.20 15.17 -42.61
C ALA A 164 34.42 14.31 -42.91
N ILE A 165 34.34 13.55 -44.01
CA ILE A 165 35.51 13.00 -44.70
C ILE A 165 35.93 14.06 -45.69
N PRO A 166 37.12 14.62 -45.65
CA PRO A 166 37.63 15.46 -46.71
C PRO A 166 38.09 14.60 -47.89
N PRO A 167 37.85 15.05 -49.13
CA PRO A 167 38.40 14.37 -50.30
C PRO A 167 39.89 14.65 -50.48
N SER A 168 40.57 13.62 -50.96
CA SER A 168 42.00 13.63 -51.40
C SER A 168 42.23 14.51 -52.58
#